data_6b329237e5b41c3f95f7ed683df38962
#
_entry.id   6b329237e5b41c3f95f7ed683df38962
#
_cell.length_a   1.000
_cell.length_b   1.000
_cell.length_c   1.000
_cell.angle_alpha   90.00
_cell.angle_beta   90.00
_cell.angle_gamma   90.00
#
_symmetry.space_group_name_H-M   'P 1'
#
loop_
_entity.id
_entity.type
_entity.pdbx_description
1 polymer ?
#
loop_
_entity_poly.entity_id
_entity_poly.type
_entity_poly.pdbx_seq_one_letter_code
_entity_poly.pdbx_strand_id
1 'polypeptide(L)'
;ERLSQFGISNIHVALRYLGEQISDHYKDGSDIGCKLSYVTEVEPLGTIGAVKLIKNINQEYVILMNSDLLTNIDYEDFFNVFIERGADMAVATIPYEVPIPYAVLEMNEDKFVKSFSEKPTYTYQSNGGIYLIKKSLLELIPNQGKFDATDFMNAVIDGGHKLISYPIRGYWLDIGKHNDFEKAQRDIDHIQF
;
A
#
# COMPACT_ATOMS: atom_id res chain seq x y z
N GLU A 1 -3.54 -16.11 -3.32
CA GLU A 1 -3.65 -16.61 -4.71
C GLU A 1 -3.07 -15.60 -5.72
N ARG A 2 -3.55 -14.34 -5.76
CA ARG A 2 -3.06 -13.38 -6.76
C ARG A 2 -1.55 -13.13 -6.69
N LEU A 3 -0.99 -12.93 -5.52
CA LEU A 3 0.46 -12.76 -5.34
C LEU A 3 1.25 -13.96 -5.89
N SER A 4 0.75 -15.18 -5.71
CA SER A 4 1.42 -16.39 -6.22
C SER A 4 1.44 -16.46 -7.75
N GLN A 5 0.45 -15.89 -8.43
CA GLN A 5 0.41 -15.79 -9.91
C GLN A 5 1.57 -14.95 -10.46
N PHE A 6 2.04 -13.96 -9.68
CA PHE A 6 3.20 -13.13 -10.01
C PHE A 6 4.52 -13.67 -9.41
N GLY A 7 4.55 -14.95 -8.98
CA GLY A 7 5.75 -15.58 -8.45
C GLY A 7 6.11 -15.18 -7.01
N ILE A 8 5.23 -14.42 -6.31
CA ILE A 8 5.42 -14.02 -4.91
C ILE A 8 4.92 -15.17 -4.03
N SER A 9 5.81 -16.06 -3.67
CA SER A 9 5.49 -17.33 -3.00
C SER A 9 5.76 -17.33 -1.49
N ASN A 10 6.63 -16.45 -0.99
CA ASN A 10 6.92 -16.33 0.45
C ASN A 10 6.19 -15.13 1.04
N ILE A 11 5.19 -15.38 1.87
CA ILE A 11 4.33 -14.35 2.43
C ILE A 11 4.37 -14.41 3.95
N HIS A 12 4.65 -13.28 4.58
CA HIS A 12 4.57 -13.10 6.02
C HIS A 12 3.30 -12.33 6.36
N VAL A 13 2.49 -12.87 7.26
CA VAL A 13 1.24 -12.24 7.69
C VAL A 13 1.40 -11.78 9.13
N ALA A 14 1.28 -10.48 9.34
CA ALA A 14 1.22 -9.91 10.68
C ALA A 14 -0.20 -10.06 11.23
N LEU A 15 -0.33 -10.71 12.37
CA LEU A 15 -1.59 -11.04 13.01
C LEU A 15 -1.69 -10.37 14.37
N ARG A 16 -2.91 -10.01 14.77
CA ARG A 16 -3.21 -9.49 16.09
C ARG A 16 -4.54 -10.02 16.62
N TYR A 17 -5.63 -9.30 16.37
CA TYR A 17 -6.96 -9.67 16.82
C TYR A 17 -7.49 -10.83 15.97
N LEU A 18 -7.99 -11.89 16.61
CA LEU A 18 -8.49 -13.11 15.96
C LEU A 18 -7.50 -13.77 14.99
N GLY A 19 -6.20 -13.56 15.19
CA GLY A 19 -5.15 -14.06 14.30
C GLY A 19 -5.15 -15.59 14.17
N GLU A 20 -5.51 -16.32 15.22
CA GLU A 20 -5.61 -17.79 15.21
C GLU A 20 -6.63 -18.29 14.18
N GLN A 21 -7.74 -17.59 13.98
CA GLN A 21 -8.73 -17.98 12.96
C GLN A 21 -8.15 -17.88 11.55
N ILE A 22 -7.29 -16.90 11.30
CA ILE A 22 -6.61 -16.72 10.01
C ILE A 22 -5.56 -17.80 9.82
N SER A 23 -4.71 -18.04 10.82
CA SER A 23 -3.66 -19.05 10.73
C SER A 23 -4.21 -20.47 10.64
N ASP A 24 -5.31 -20.77 11.33
CA ASP A 24 -5.97 -22.07 11.27
C ASP A 24 -6.65 -22.32 9.93
N HIS A 25 -7.19 -21.26 9.30
CA HIS A 25 -7.84 -21.35 8.00
C HIS A 25 -6.85 -21.53 6.85
N TYR A 26 -5.79 -20.70 6.82
CA TYR A 26 -4.82 -20.71 5.69
C TYR A 26 -3.60 -21.60 5.93
N LYS A 27 -3.38 -22.06 7.15
CA LYS A 27 -2.26 -22.93 7.56
C LYS A 27 -0.93 -22.44 7.02
N ASP A 28 -0.20 -23.27 6.29
CA ASP A 28 1.08 -22.94 5.67
C ASP A 28 0.96 -22.33 4.27
N GLY A 29 -0.28 -22.16 3.75
CA GLY A 29 -0.56 -21.55 2.46
C GLY A 29 -0.41 -22.48 1.26
N SER A 30 -0.07 -23.78 1.46
CA SER A 30 0.12 -24.73 0.38
C SER A 30 -1.13 -24.87 -0.51
N ASP A 31 -2.32 -24.82 0.08
CA ASP A 31 -3.60 -24.92 -0.64
C ASP A 31 -3.86 -23.74 -1.59
N ILE A 32 -3.19 -22.60 -1.38
CA ILE A 32 -3.32 -21.38 -2.21
C ILE A 32 -2.04 -21.04 -2.99
N GLY A 33 -1.12 -22.01 -3.12
CA GLY A 33 0.08 -21.92 -3.96
C GLY A 33 1.17 -20.97 -3.43
N CYS A 34 1.22 -20.74 -2.11
CA CYS A 34 2.26 -19.96 -1.48
C CYS A 34 2.73 -20.59 -0.16
N LYS A 35 3.77 -20.02 0.43
CA LYS A 35 4.26 -20.35 1.76
C LYS A 35 3.93 -19.20 2.70
N LEU A 36 3.00 -19.44 3.62
CA LEU A 36 2.64 -18.49 4.66
C LEU A 36 3.47 -18.71 5.92
N SER A 37 3.86 -17.63 6.52
CA SER A 37 4.39 -17.59 7.88
C SER A 37 3.76 -16.41 8.64
N TYR A 38 3.55 -16.60 9.92
CA TYR A 38 2.79 -15.68 10.75
C TYR A 38 3.69 -15.05 11.81
N VAL A 39 3.50 -13.76 12.03
CA VAL A 39 4.06 -13.05 13.18
C VAL A 39 2.92 -12.43 13.97
N THR A 40 2.96 -12.54 15.30
CA THR A 40 1.90 -12.03 16.16
C THR A 40 2.37 -10.75 16.84
N GLU A 41 1.60 -9.69 16.68
CA GLU A 41 1.79 -8.43 17.38
C GLU A 41 1.18 -8.52 18.77
N VAL A 42 2.00 -8.30 19.80
CA VAL A 42 1.53 -8.19 21.21
C VAL A 42 0.84 -6.84 21.41
N GLU A 43 1.43 -5.78 20.85
CA GLU A 43 0.90 -4.42 20.83
C GLU A 43 0.79 -3.91 19.38
N PRO A 44 -0.07 -2.92 19.09
CA PRO A 44 -0.17 -2.36 17.75
C PRO A 44 1.14 -1.72 17.32
N LEU A 45 1.79 -2.27 16.30
CA LEU A 45 3.07 -1.76 15.79
C LEU A 45 2.92 -0.80 14.60
N GLY A 46 1.69 -0.51 14.18
CA GLY A 46 1.42 0.31 12.99
C GLY A 46 1.52 -0.50 11.70
N THR A 47 1.34 0.16 10.58
CA THR A 47 1.23 -0.51 9.28
C THR A 47 2.54 -1.16 8.81
N ILE A 48 3.70 -0.72 9.30
CA ILE A 48 5.00 -1.27 8.89
C ILE A 48 5.84 -1.82 10.05
N GLY A 49 5.57 -1.42 11.29
CA GLY A 49 6.39 -1.81 12.44
C GLY A 49 6.48 -3.33 12.64
N ALA A 50 5.43 -4.07 12.31
CA ALA A 50 5.42 -5.54 12.39
C ALA A 50 6.49 -6.23 11.52
N VAL A 51 7.04 -5.55 10.50
CA VAL A 51 8.13 -6.08 9.67
C VAL A 51 9.36 -6.44 10.51
N LYS A 52 9.60 -5.74 11.62
CA LYS A 52 10.71 -6.05 12.55
C LYS A 52 10.57 -7.38 13.29
N LEU A 53 9.37 -7.93 13.34
CA LEU A 53 9.14 -9.27 13.92
C LEU A 53 9.56 -10.39 12.97
N ILE A 54 9.69 -10.08 11.67
CA ILE A 54 10.04 -11.06 10.63
C ILE A 54 11.56 -11.27 10.65
N LYS A 55 11.96 -12.49 10.98
CA LYS A 55 13.36 -12.88 10.96
C LYS A 55 13.73 -13.39 9.56
N ASN A 56 14.95 -13.04 9.12
CA ASN A 56 15.56 -13.61 7.90
C ASN A 56 14.82 -13.28 6.59
N ILE A 57 14.51 -12.00 6.36
CA ILE A 57 14.14 -11.54 5.03
C ILE A 57 15.40 -11.63 4.15
N ASN A 58 15.42 -12.59 3.21
CA ASN A 58 16.57 -12.84 2.35
C ASN A 58 16.47 -12.20 0.96
N GLN A 59 15.29 -11.79 0.57
CA GLN A 59 15.00 -11.15 -0.72
C GLN A 59 15.53 -9.71 -0.74
N GLU A 60 15.99 -9.27 -1.90
CA GLU A 60 16.48 -7.90 -2.10
C GLU A 60 15.33 -6.88 -2.08
N TYR A 61 14.15 -7.30 -2.52
CA TYR A 61 12.96 -6.48 -2.59
C TYR A 61 11.83 -7.11 -1.78
N VAL A 62 11.03 -6.25 -1.17
CA VAL A 62 9.90 -6.65 -0.33
C VAL A 62 8.65 -5.89 -0.78
N ILE A 63 7.56 -6.61 -0.99
CA ILE A 63 6.24 -6.01 -1.10
C ILE A 63 5.60 -6.01 0.28
N LEU A 64 5.21 -4.84 0.74
CA LEU A 64 4.36 -4.65 1.91
C LEU A 64 2.99 -4.20 1.42
N MET A 65 1.92 -4.75 1.97
CA MET A 65 0.56 -4.32 1.63
C MET A 65 -0.39 -4.45 2.81
N ASN A 66 -1.40 -3.60 2.81
CA ASN A 66 -2.54 -3.76 3.72
C ASN A 66 -3.31 -5.03 3.35
N SER A 67 -3.88 -5.70 4.36
CA SER A 67 -4.56 -6.99 4.18
C SER A 67 -6.03 -6.87 3.73
N ASP A 68 -6.58 -5.67 3.80
CA ASP A 68 -7.98 -5.34 3.50
C ASP A 68 -8.20 -4.73 2.12
N LEU A 69 -7.30 -5.01 1.18
CA LEU A 69 -7.35 -4.49 -0.18
C LEU A 69 -7.86 -5.53 -1.18
N LEU A 70 -8.83 -5.14 -1.99
CA LEU A 70 -9.21 -5.85 -3.23
C LEU A 70 -8.71 -5.05 -4.42
N THR A 71 -7.77 -5.63 -5.19
CA THR A 71 -7.15 -4.94 -6.32
C THR A 71 -6.66 -5.91 -7.39
N ASN A 72 -6.69 -5.45 -8.63
CA ASN A 72 -6.08 -6.14 -9.75
C ASN A 72 -4.79 -5.45 -10.27
N ILE A 73 -4.08 -4.78 -9.37
CA ILE A 73 -2.78 -4.19 -9.70
C ILE A 73 -1.88 -5.20 -10.43
N ASP A 74 -1.18 -4.74 -11.44
CA ASP A 74 -0.14 -5.51 -12.13
C ASP A 74 1.16 -5.41 -11.34
N TYR A 75 1.49 -6.45 -10.58
CA TYR A 75 2.71 -6.49 -9.78
C TYR A 75 3.97 -6.58 -10.62
N GLU A 76 3.92 -7.16 -11.82
CA GLU A 76 5.06 -7.24 -12.73
C GLU A 76 5.39 -5.84 -13.29
N ASP A 77 4.39 -5.12 -13.80
CA ASP A 77 4.57 -3.74 -14.25
C ASP A 77 5.02 -2.82 -13.11
N PHE A 78 4.45 -2.99 -11.91
CA PHE A 78 4.85 -2.24 -10.72
C PHE A 78 6.34 -2.45 -10.40
N PHE A 79 6.81 -3.70 -10.46
CA PHE A 79 8.21 -4.04 -10.22
C PHE A 79 9.11 -3.50 -11.35
N ASN A 80 8.71 -3.63 -12.60
CA ASN A 80 9.47 -3.14 -13.74
C ASN A 80 9.67 -1.62 -13.68
N VAL A 81 8.60 -0.86 -13.42
CA VAL A 81 8.68 0.60 -13.26
C VAL A 81 9.60 0.99 -12.08
N PHE A 82 9.53 0.26 -10.97
CA PHE A 82 10.41 0.48 -9.82
C PHE A 82 11.89 0.32 -10.21
N ILE A 83 12.25 -0.75 -10.91
CA ILE A 83 13.62 -1.01 -11.36
C ILE A 83 14.08 0.03 -12.39
N GLU A 84 13.27 0.31 -13.41
CA GLU A 84 13.59 1.26 -14.48
C GLU A 84 13.83 2.69 -13.95
N ARG A 85 13.08 3.08 -12.93
CA ARG A 85 13.24 4.39 -12.27
C ARG A 85 14.42 4.44 -11.29
N GLY A 86 15.04 3.29 -10.99
CA GLY A 86 16.10 3.17 -10.00
C GLY A 86 15.62 3.62 -8.61
N ALA A 87 14.37 3.30 -8.28
CA ALA A 87 13.75 3.66 -7.02
C ALA A 87 14.29 2.82 -5.86
N ASP A 88 14.25 3.36 -4.64
CA ASP A 88 14.54 2.65 -3.42
C ASP A 88 13.24 2.20 -2.73
N MET A 89 12.17 2.98 -2.91
CA MET A 89 10.81 2.65 -2.50
C MET A 89 9.82 3.13 -3.55
N ALA A 90 8.75 2.38 -3.75
CA ALA A 90 7.59 2.82 -4.52
C ALA A 90 6.31 2.63 -3.70
N VAL A 91 5.38 3.55 -3.83
CA VAL A 91 4.03 3.46 -3.27
C VAL A 91 3.03 3.42 -4.40
N ALA A 92 2.16 2.40 -4.39
CA ALA A 92 1.02 2.36 -5.29
C ALA A 92 0.00 3.43 -4.87
N THR A 93 -0.48 4.21 -5.83
CA THR A 93 -1.37 5.35 -5.57
C THR A 93 -2.67 5.22 -6.34
N ILE A 94 -3.71 5.85 -5.81
CA ILE A 94 -5.02 5.97 -6.44
C ILE A 94 -5.36 7.45 -6.63
N PRO A 95 -6.06 7.82 -7.71
CA PRO A 95 -6.56 9.18 -7.86
C PRO A 95 -7.68 9.45 -6.85
N TYR A 96 -7.57 10.57 -6.16
CA TYR A 96 -8.61 11.08 -5.28
C TYR A 96 -9.08 12.45 -5.79
N GLU A 97 -10.33 12.53 -6.22
CA GLU A 97 -10.91 13.72 -6.80
C GLU A 97 -11.68 14.53 -5.76
N VAL A 98 -11.38 15.81 -5.70
CA VAL A 98 -12.05 16.79 -4.84
C VAL A 98 -12.74 17.83 -5.71
N PRO A 99 -14.03 17.69 -6.01
CA PRO A 99 -14.78 18.69 -6.72
C PRO A 99 -15.07 19.89 -5.78
N ILE A 100 -14.81 21.10 -6.26
CA ILE A 100 -15.18 22.33 -5.56
C ILE A 100 -16.42 22.90 -6.25
N PRO A 101 -17.58 23.03 -5.54
CA PRO A 101 -18.84 23.42 -6.17
C PRO A 101 -18.95 24.93 -6.46
N TYR A 102 -17.86 25.67 -6.29
CA TYR A 102 -17.79 27.14 -6.47
C TYR A 102 -16.61 27.52 -7.36
N ALA A 103 -16.63 28.76 -7.87
CA ALA A 103 -15.45 29.32 -8.53
C ALA A 103 -14.32 29.51 -7.50
N VAL A 104 -13.12 29.04 -7.84
CA VAL A 104 -11.91 29.22 -7.04
C VAL A 104 -11.12 30.38 -7.62
N LEU A 105 -10.82 31.38 -6.80
CA LEU A 105 -10.08 32.59 -7.18
C LEU A 105 -8.60 32.40 -6.82
N GLU A 106 -7.72 32.70 -7.74
CA GLU A 106 -6.29 32.86 -7.49
C GLU A 106 -5.96 34.33 -7.27
N MET A 107 -5.31 34.62 -6.15
CA MET A 107 -4.98 35.97 -5.74
C MET A 107 -3.46 36.16 -5.64
N ASN A 108 -2.97 37.39 -5.82
CA ASN A 108 -1.61 37.77 -5.44
C ASN A 108 -1.52 38.10 -3.93
N GLU A 109 -0.30 38.46 -3.48
CA GLU A 109 -0.05 38.86 -2.08
C GLU A 109 -0.88 40.08 -1.63
N ASP A 110 -1.16 41.00 -2.56
CA ASP A 110 -1.98 42.19 -2.36
C ASP A 110 -3.49 41.93 -2.47
N LYS A 111 -3.91 40.65 -2.59
CA LYS A 111 -5.29 40.19 -2.71
C LYS A 111 -6.03 40.63 -4.01
N PHE A 112 -5.30 41.03 -5.05
CA PHE A 112 -5.92 41.19 -6.36
C PHE A 112 -6.12 39.83 -7.02
N VAL A 113 -7.31 39.62 -7.63
CA VAL A 113 -7.62 38.41 -8.38
C VAL A 113 -6.82 38.38 -9.66
N LYS A 114 -6.05 37.32 -9.89
CA LYS A 114 -5.25 37.07 -11.11
C LYS A 114 -6.02 36.20 -12.11
N SER A 115 -6.71 35.19 -11.61
CA SER A 115 -7.44 34.20 -12.40
C SER A 115 -8.55 33.60 -11.57
N PHE A 116 -9.42 32.84 -12.22
CA PHE A 116 -10.36 31.98 -11.53
C PHE A 116 -10.64 30.71 -12.33
N SER A 117 -11.05 29.65 -11.64
CA SER A 117 -11.48 28.37 -12.21
C SER A 117 -12.90 28.09 -11.74
N GLU A 118 -13.84 27.91 -12.69
CA GLU A 118 -15.24 27.61 -12.38
C GLU A 118 -15.41 26.14 -12.02
N LYS A 119 -15.85 25.85 -10.81
CA LYS A 119 -16.12 24.50 -10.29
C LYS A 119 -15.03 23.48 -10.61
N PRO A 120 -13.78 23.77 -10.25
CA PRO A 120 -12.66 22.88 -10.58
C PRO A 120 -12.77 21.56 -9.81
N THR A 121 -12.26 20.50 -10.42
CA THR A 121 -11.96 19.25 -9.73
C THR A 121 -10.45 19.12 -9.58
N TYR A 122 -9.98 18.99 -8.34
CA TYR A 122 -8.56 18.74 -8.07
C TYR A 122 -8.35 17.25 -7.86
N THR A 123 -7.34 16.69 -8.54
CA THR A 123 -6.97 15.28 -8.40
C THR A 123 -5.68 15.16 -7.61
N TYR A 124 -5.73 14.46 -6.51
CA TYR A 124 -4.58 14.11 -5.67
C TYR A 124 -4.24 12.63 -5.84
N GLN A 125 -2.96 12.29 -5.65
CA GLN A 125 -2.53 10.90 -5.59
C GLN A 125 -2.56 10.46 -4.12
N SER A 126 -3.51 9.59 -3.78
CA SER A 126 -3.64 9.04 -2.43
C SER A 126 -2.90 7.71 -2.31
N ASN A 127 -2.44 7.41 -1.12
CA ASN A 127 -1.76 6.17 -0.80
C ASN A 127 -2.71 4.97 -0.97
N GLY A 128 -2.33 4.01 -1.81
CA GLY A 128 -3.10 2.80 -2.10
C GLY A 128 -2.79 1.61 -1.19
N GLY A 129 -1.93 1.78 -0.16
CA GLY A 129 -1.64 0.73 0.82
C GLY A 129 -0.79 -0.43 0.30
N ILE A 130 -0.08 -0.25 -0.81
CA ILE A 130 0.84 -1.25 -1.39
C ILE A 130 2.17 -0.57 -1.66
N TYR A 131 3.25 -1.19 -1.20
CA TYR A 131 4.59 -0.63 -1.26
C TYR A 131 5.57 -1.67 -1.77
N LEU A 132 6.50 -1.25 -2.62
CA LEU A 132 7.67 -2.03 -3.03
C LEU A 132 8.92 -1.36 -2.47
N ILE A 133 9.74 -2.11 -1.76
CA ILE A 133 10.78 -1.56 -0.88
C ILE A 133 12.07 -2.34 -1.10
N LYS A 134 13.20 -1.65 -1.28
CA LYS A 134 14.52 -2.29 -1.13
C LYS A 134 14.71 -2.74 0.31
N LYS A 135 15.14 -3.96 0.50
CA LYS A 135 15.40 -4.54 1.84
C LYS A 135 16.26 -3.65 2.74
N SER A 136 17.26 -2.98 2.17
CA SER A 136 18.14 -2.09 2.93
C SER A 136 17.41 -0.97 3.68
N LEU A 137 16.27 -0.50 3.15
CA LEU A 137 15.48 0.53 3.80
C LEU A 137 14.74 0.04 5.04
N LEU A 138 14.56 -1.28 5.21
CA LEU A 138 13.92 -1.83 6.40
C LEU A 138 14.70 -1.53 7.69
N GLU A 139 15.98 -1.15 7.57
CA GLU A 139 16.79 -0.70 8.70
C GLU A 139 16.32 0.64 9.27
N LEU A 140 15.61 1.46 8.49
CA LEU A 140 15.00 2.71 8.93
C LEU A 140 13.82 2.50 9.89
N ILE A 141 13.25 1.29 9.92
CA ILE A 141 12.15 0.97 10.83
C ILE A 141 12.72 0.81 12.25
N PRO A 142 12.20 1.53 13.27
CA PRO A 142 12.67 1.39 14.64
C PRO A 142 12.43 -0.03 15.17
N ASN A 143 13.29 -0.46 16.09
CA ASN A 143 13.17 -1.80 16.68
C ASN A 143 12.00 -1.92 17.67
N GLN A 144 11.43 -0.81 18.12
CA GLN A 144 10.35 -0.75 19.11
C GLN A 144 9.39 0.41 18.78
N GLY A 145 8.15 0.25 19.23
CA GLY A 145 7.11 1.25 19.11
C GLY A 145 6.32 1.16 17.80
N LYS A 146 5.25 1.93 17.76
CA LYS A 146 4.39 2.06 16.60
C LYS A 146 5.10 2.82 15.49
N PHE A 147 5.05 2.29 14.26
CA PHE A 147 5.60 2.94 13.09
C PHE A 147 4.69 2.71 11.89
N ASP A 148 4.13 3.79 11.37
CA ASP A 148 3.20 3.73 10.27
C ASP A 148 3.92 3.87 8.92
N ALA A 149 3.29 3.45 7.82
CA ALA A 149 3.89 3.55 6.49
C ALA A 149 4.18 5.00 6.08
N THR A 150 3.41 5.97 6.57
CA THR A 150 3.65 7.41 6.36
C THR A 150 4.92 7.89 7.05
N ASP A 151 5.18 7.41 8.26
CA ASP A 151 6.42 7.72 8.99
C ASP A 151 7.64 7.14 8.26
N PHE A 152 7.47 5.92 7.74
CA PHE A 152 8.50 5.27 6.94
C PHE A 152 8.78 6.01 5.63
N MET A 153 7.75 6.45 4.90
CA MET A 153 7.93 7.26 3.70
C MET A 153 8.68 8.57 4.00
N ASN A 154 8.38 9.24 5.13
CA ASN A 154 9.14 10.41 5.56
C ASN A 154 10.61 10.06 5.84
N ALA A 155 10.87 8.97 6.58
CA ALA A 155 12.24 8.54 6.85
C ALA A 155 13.04 8.20 5.58
N VAL A 156 12.38 7.61 4.57
CA VAL A 156 12.96 7.33 3.26
C VAL A 156 13.34 8.64 2.53
N ILE A 157 12.43 9.62 2.51
CA ILE A 157 12.65 10.93 1.87
C ILE A 157 13.76 11.69 2.60
N ASP A 158 13.71 11.77 3.92
CA ASP A 158 14.67 12.49 4.76
C ASP A 158 16.06 11.86 4.67
N GLY A 159 16.13 10.54 4.47
CA GLY A 159 17.36 9.80 4.20
C GLY A 159 17.95 10.02 2.79
N GLY A 160 17.30 10.82 1.94
CA GLY A 160 17.75 11.09 0.58
C GLY A 160 17.54 9.94 -0.40
N HIS A 161 16.72 8.96 -0.04
CA HIS A 161 16.38 7.84 -0.90
C HIS A 161 15.28 8.18 -1.92
N LYS A 162 15.23 7.45 -3.02
CA LYS A 162 14.26 7.69 -4.10
C LYS A 162 12.94 6.99 -3.82
N LEU A 163 11.94 7.76 -3.41
CA LEU A 163 10.55 7.33 -3.32
C LEU A 163 9.78 7.75 -4.58
N ILE A 164 9.12 6.80 -5.24
CA ILE A 164 8.26 7.08 -6.40
C ILE A 164 6.80 6.69 -6.13
N SER A 165 5.88 7.33 -6.83
CA SER A 165 4.49 6.89 -6.91
C SER A 165 4.27 6.03 -8.16
N TYR A 166 3.40 5.02 -8.01
CA TYR A 166 2.92 4.16 -9.10
C TYR A 166 1.38 4.21 -9.12
N PRO A 167 0.75 4.83 -10.12
CA PRO A 167 -0.69 4.94 -10.18
C PRO A 167 -1.32 3.59 -10.55
N ILE A 168 -2.20 3.08 -9.70
CA ILE A 168 -3.02 1.90 -10.01
C ILE A 168 -4.02 2.29 -11.09
N ARG A 169 -3.95 1.62 -12.23
CA ARG A 169 -4.85 1.86 -13.38
C ARG A 169 -6.07 0.95 -13.39
N GLY A 170 -6.04 -0.09 -12.57
CA GLY A 170 -7.09 -1.09 -12.47
C GLY A 170 -8.05 -0.82 -11.31
N TYR A 171 -8.67 -1.91 -10.86
CA TYR A 171 -9.57 -1.89 -9.71
C TYR A 171 -8.79 -1.79 -8.40
N TRP A 172 -9.29 -0.98 -7.51
CA TRP A 172 -8.78 -0.86 -6.14
C TRP A 172 -9.94 -0.53 -5.19
N LEU A 173 -10.01 -1.24 -4.09
CA LEU A 173 -10.98 -1.02 -3.02
C LEU A 173 -10.35 -1.37 -1.68
N ASP A 174 -10.45 -0.45 -0.73
CA ASP A 174 -10.16 -0.66 0.69
C ASP A 174 -11.45 -1.16 1.38
N ILE A 175 -11.37 -2.33 2.03
CA ILE A 175 -12.51 -2.99 2.68
C ILE A 175 -12.52 -2.63 4.17
N GLY A 176 -12.56 -1.33 4.46
CA GLY A 176 -12.52 -0.83 5.83
C GLY A 176 -13.87 -0.80 6.55
N LYS A 177 -14.99 -0.93 5.84
CA LYS A 177 -16.37 -0.86 6.36
C LYS A 177 -17.25 -1.96 5.80
N HIS A 178 -18.37 -2.23 6.47
CA HIS A 178 -19.34 -3.25 6.03
C HIS A 178 -19.84 -3.01 4.60
N ASN A 179 -20.13 -1.77 4.24
CA ASN A 179 -20.59 -1.43 2.88
C ASN A 179 -19.51 -1.70 1.82
N ASP A 180 -18.23 -1.55 2.18
CA ASP A 180 -17.09 -1.85 1.29
C ASP A 180 -16.96 -3.35 1.08
N PHE A 181 -17.22 -4.15 2.13
CA PHE A 181 -17.27 -5.60 2.04
C PHE A 181 -18.40 -6.08 1.11
N GLU A 182 -19.62 -5.55 1.26
CA GLU A 182 -20.72 -5.85 0.34
C GLU A 182 -20.39 -5.43 -1.11
N LYS A 183 -19.72 -4.31 -1.28
CA LYS A 183 -19.25 -3.85 -2.58
C LYS A 183 -18.21 -4.82 -3.14
N ALA A 184 -17.22 -5.23 -2.36
CA ALA A 184 -16.20 -6.19 -2.76
C ALA A 184 -16.82 -7.51 -3.24
N GLN A 185 -17.82 -8.04 -2.50
CA GLN A 185 -18.54 -9.27 -2.88
C GLN A 185 -19.28 -9.17 -4.22
N ARG A 186 -19.85 -8.00 -4.54
CA ARG A 186 -20.52 -7.79 -5.85
C ARG A 186 -19.51 -7.61 -6.98
N ASP A 187 -18.42 -6.91 -6.70
CA ASP A 187 -17.46 -6.51 -7.73
C ASP A 187 -16.52 -7.66 -8.13
N ILE A 188 -16.24 -8.60 -7.22
CA ILE A 188 -15.23 -9.65 -7.41
C ILE A 188 -15.52 -10.54 -8.64
N ASP A 189 -16.79 -10.78 -8.96
CA ASP A 189 -17.20 -11.58 -10.13
C ASP A 189 -16.99 -10.83 -11.45
N HIS A 190 -16.76 -9.53 -11.39
CA HIS A 190 -16.60 -8.65 -12.56
C HIS A 190 -15.16 -8.12 -12.73
N ILE A 191 -14.28 -8.40 -11.78
CA ILE A 191 -12.87 -7.98 -11.85
C ILE A 191 -12.08 -9.05 -12.60
N GLN A 192 -11.35 -8.62 -13.63
CA GLN A 192 -10.34 -9.47 -14.27
C GLN A 192 -9.07 -9.43 -13.44
N PHE A 193 -8.73 -10.56 -12.88
CA PHE A 193 -7.52 -10.75 -12.08
C PHE A 193 -6.40 -11.39 -12.90
#